data_02c0f368b63703f16fb1cb6c20b3a984
#
_entry.id   02c0f368b63703f16fb1cb6c20b3a984
#
_cell.length_a   1.000
_cell.length_b   1.000
_cell.length_c   1.000
_cell.angle_alpha   90.00
_cell.angle_beta   90.00
_cell.angle_gamma   90.00
#
_symmetry.space_group_name_H-M   'P 1'
#
loop_
_entity.id
_entity.type
_entity.pdbx_description
1 polymer ?
#
loop_
_entity_poly.entity_id
_entity_poly.type
_entity_poly.pdbx_seq_one_letter_code
_entity_poly.pdbx_strand_id
1 'polypeptide(L)'
;MLRHNDWFIPFKQEKNAYIRLFCFHYGGGSASIFRRWSKDLIDDAELIAIQLPGREERFNEPLLDNVSQVVDQLCLNFNNYGDKPFILFGHSIGALIAFEFVRALRIKGLSQPKHLIVSGTKAPQVPLKKQPIHDLPNAKFIEELKKYNGIPDYIIDDEELMSIFIPTIRSDFSISETYKYTNEEPLICPITALGGLNDDTFYLDDLLKWKKQTTSSFKSHFLTGDHFFINTSYEEVIKIVNQALYNEITKFIRIN
;
A
#
# COMPACT_ATOMS: atom_id res chain seq x y z
N MET A 1 20.07 0.29 15.06
CA MET A 1 18.96 -0.64 14.91
C MET A 1 17.66 0.07 15.25
N LEU A 2 16.67 0.01 14.37
CA LEU A 2 15.32 0.49 14.66
C LEU A 2 14.76 -0.33 15.85
N ARG A 3 14.03 0.34 16.76
CA ARG A 3 13.35 -0.37 17.85
C ARG A 3 12.23 -1.21 17.26
N HIS A 4 11.94 -2.35 17.87
CA HIS A 4 10.77 -3.16 17.51
C HIS A 4 9.51 -2.28 17.62
N ASN A 5 8.73 -2.26 16.56
CA ASN A 5 7.46 -1.53 16.49
C ASN A 5 6.49 -2.39 15.71
N ASP A 6 5.34 -2.69 16.30
CA ASP A 6 4.36 -3.61 15.71
C ASP A 6 3.73 -3.08 14.40
N TRP A 7 3.86 -1.78 14.13
CA TRP A 7 3.38 -1.15 12.89
C TRP A 7 4.37 -1.22 11.73
N PHE A 8 5.68 -1.25 12.03
CA PHE A 8 6.77 -1.11 11.06
C PHE A 8 7.69 -2.32 11.14
N ILE A 9 7.45 -3.31 10.28
CA ILE A 9 8.17 -4.59 10.28
C ILE A 9 9.36 -4.52 9.31
N PRO A 10 10.60 -4.52 9.80
CA PRO A 10 11.77 -4.47 8.95
C PRO A 10 12.08 -5.86 8.37
N PHE A 11 12.09 -5.97 7.03
CA PHE A 11 12.52 -7.18 6.33
C PHE A 11 13.94 -7.09 5.76
N LYS A 12 14.43 -5.87 5.51
CA LYS A 12 15.82 -5.61 5.12
C LYS A 12 16.32 -4.39 5.88
N GLN A 13 17.35 -4.58 6.69
CA GLN A 13 18.04 -3.52 7.40
C GLN A 13 19.51 -3.52 7.00
N GLU A 14 19.93 -2.47 6.32
CA GLU A 14 21.31 -2.28 5.90
C GLU A 14 21.92 -1.07 6.61
N LYS A 15 23.05 -1.28 7.29
CA LYS A 15 23.69 -0.23 8.10
C LYS A 15 23.98 1.03 7.28
N ASN A 16 24.36 0.84 6.02
CA ASN A 16 24.76 1.91 5.12
C ASN A 16 23.68 2.28 4.10
N ALA A 17 22.43 1.80 4.26
CA ALA A 17 21.35 2.17 3.35
C ALA A 17 21.11 3.67 3.35
N TYR A 18 20.99 4.23 2.15
CA TYR A 18 20.70 5.65 1.93
C TYR A 18 19.24 5.99 2.01
N ILE A 19 18.36 5.01 1.77
CA ILE A 19 16.93 5.25 1.59
C ILE A 19 16.11 4.11 2.21
N ARG A 20 14.87 4.39 2.61
CA ARG A 20 13.88 3.42 3.07
C ARG A 20 12.76 3.26 2.08
N LEU A 21 12.30 2.03 1.89
CA LEU A 21 11.05 1.71 1.22
C LEU A 21 10.05 1.25 2.28
N PHE A 22 8.94 1.97 2.41
CA PHE A 22 7.80 1.53 3.21
C PHE A 22 6.75 0.91 2.30
N CYS A 23 6.32 -0.31 2.62
CA CYS A 23 5.37 -1.07 1.82
C CYS A 23 4.06 -1.29 2.57
N PHE A 24 2.94 -0.94 1.93
CA PHE A 24 1.58 -1.08 2.44
C PHE A 24 0.85 -2.17 1.66
N HIS A 25 0.38 -3.20 2.37
CA HIS A 25 -0.26 -4.37 1.77
C HIS A 25 -1.68 -4.08 1.27
N TYR A 26 -2.20 -4.98 0.43
CA TYR A 26 -3.59 -4.99 -0.04
C TYR A 26 -4.55 -5.55 1.02
N GLY A 27 -5.87 -5.44 0.77
CA GLY A 27 -6.92 -5.97 1.65
C GLY A 27 -6.81 -7.48 1.87
N GLY A 28 -6.92 -7.91 3.12
CA GLY A 28 -6.69 -9.30 3.53
C GLY A 28 -5.22 -9.72 3.56
N GLY A 29 -4.30 -8.86 3.10
CA GLY A 29 -2.86 -9.12 3.18
C GLY A 29 -2.25 -8.77 4.54
N SER A 30 -0.93 -8.93 4.63
CA SER A 30 -0.13 -8.63 5.81
C SER A 30 1.26 -8.13 5.38
N ALA A 31 2.08 -7.73 6.35
CA ALA A 31 3.46 -7.32 6.07
C ALA A 31 4.26 -8.40 5.35
N SER A 32 4.00 -9.68 5.64
CA SER A 32 4.77 -10.81 5.10
C SER A 32 4.71 -10.96 3.58
N ILE A 33 3.72 -10.38 2.89
CA ILE A 33 3.67 -10.39 1.42
C ILE A 33 4.91 -9.74 0.79
N PHE A 34 5.54 -8.81 1.50
CA PHE A 34 6.75 -8.12 1.05
C PHE A 34 8.06 -8.81 1.46
N ARG A 35 8.00 -9.92 2.20
CA ARG A 35 9.22 -10.63 2.66
C ARG A 35 10.13 -11.04 1.50
N ARG A 36 9.55 -11.50 0.38
CA ARG A 36 10.31 -11.84 -0.81
C ARG A 36 11.12 -10.66 -1.37
N TRP A 37 10.58 -9.45 -1.29
CA TRP A 37 11.20 -8.24 -1.84
C TRP A 37 12.56 -7.93 -1.23
N SER A 38 12.81 -8.38 0.02
CA SER A 38 14.10 -8.17 0.70
C SER A 38 15.30 -8.73 -0.06
N LYS A 39 15.09 -9.75 -0.92
CA LYS A 39 16.14 -10.38 -1.70
C LYS A 39 16.42 -9.67 -3.04
N ASP A 40 15.39 -9.02 -3.60
CA ASP A 40 15.42 -8.48 -4.95
C ASP A 40 15.49 -6.94 -4.95
N LEU A 41 15.43 -6.32 -3.76
CA LEU A 41 15.60 -4.89 -3.58
C LEU A 41 17.10 -4.54 -3.64
N ILE A 42 17.44 -3.37 -4.25
CA ILE A 42 18.81 -2.86 -4.29
C ILE A 42 19.43 -2.79 -2.88
N ASP A 43 20.76 -2.97 -2.79
CA ASP A 43 21.46 -3.08 -1.49
C ASP A 43 21.46 -1.80 -0.68
N ASP A 44 21.41 -0.65 -1.34
CA ASP A 44 21.40 0.67 -0.70
C ASP A 44 20.05 1.06 -0.07
N ALA A 45 19.06 0.16 -0.04
CA ALA A 45 17.73 0.40 0.49
C ALA A 45 17.35 -0.52 1.64
N GLU A 46 16.74 0.05 2.70
CA GLU A 46 16.02 -0.70 3.74
C GLU A 46 14.58 -0.99 3.29
N LEU A 47 14.05 -2.15 3.67
CA LEU A 47 12.66 -2.53 3.45
C LEU A 47 11.91 -2.63 4.76
N ILE A 48 10.84 -1.85 4.88
CA ILE A 48 9.95 -1.83 6.04
C ILE A 48 8.53 -2.03 5.53
N ALA A 49 7.87 -3.08 5.97
CA ALA A 49 6.47 -3.32 5.66
C ALA A 49 5.55 -2.84 6.79
N ILE A 50 4.40 -2.30 6.42
CA ILE A 50 3.39 -1.88 7.38
C ILE A 50 2.53 -3.09 7.75
N GLN A 51 2.35 -3.31 9.06
CA GLN A 51 1.50 -4.36 9.61
C GLN A 51 0.28 -3.72 10.29
N LEU A 52 -0.88 -3.90 9.70
CA LEU A 52 -2.13 -3.48 10.33
C LEU A 52 -2.53 -4.45 11.45
N PRO A 53 -3.34 -4.03 12.44
CA PRO A 53 -3.87 -4.93 13.47
C PRO A 53 -4.80 -6.00 12.90
N GLY A 54 -5.05 -7.05 13.67
CA GLY A 54 -5.96 -8.13 13.31
C GLY A 54 -5.35 -9.20 12.41
N ARG A 55 -4.00 -9.25 12.28
CA ARG A 55 -3.29 -10.25 11.45
C ARG A 55 -1.90 -10.56 11.96
N GLU A 56 -1.42 -11.77 11.68
CA GLU A 56 -0.11 -12.28 12.13
C GLU A 56 0.07 -12.07 13.64
N GLU A 57 1.20 -11.51 14.11
CA GLU A 57 1.49 -11.27 15.51
C GLU A 57 0.48 -10.32 16.19
N ARG A 58 -0.23 -9.51 15.39
CA ARG A 58 -1.26 -8.57 15.86
C ARG A 58 -2.69 -9.12 15.75
N PHE A 59 -2.85 -10.42 15.56
CA PHE A 59 -4.15 -11.09 15.29
C PHE A 59 -5.23 -10.74 16.31
N ASN A 60 -4.89 -10.66 17.60
CA ASN A 60 -5.84 -10.40 18.68
C ASN A 60 -6.10 -8.91 18.93
N GLU A 61 -5.47 -8.01 18.16
CA GLU A 61 -5.71 -6.58 18.31
C GLU A 61 -7.01 -6.14 17.62
N PRO A 62 -7.70 -5.10 18.16
CA PRO A 62 -8.88 -4.54 17.51
C PRO A 62 -8.62 -4.11 16.08
N LEU A 63 -9.51 -4.50 15.17
CA LEU A 63 -9.46 -4.10 13.77
C LEU A 63 -9.70 -2.59 13.61
N LEU A 64 -9.10 -2.00 12.59
CA LEU A 64 -9.34 -0.62 12.17
C LEU A 64 -10.03 -0.63 10.80
N ASP A 65 -11.20 -0.06 10.72
CA ASP A 65 -12.09 -0.06 9.55
C ASP A 65 -12.18 1.31 8.84
N ASN A 66 -11.33 2.25 9.27
CA ASN A 66 -11.34 3.63 8.78
C ASN A 66 -9.90 4.10 8.49
N VAL A 67 -9.70 4.75 7.34
CA VAL A 67 -8.37 5.21 6.91
C VAL A 67 -7.76 6.23 7.88
N SER A 68 -8.57 7.13 8.47
CA SER A 68 -8.06 8.14 9.40
C SER A 68 -7.47 7.50 10.66
N GLN A 69 -8.14 6.49 11.22
CA GLN A 69 -7.64 5.75 12.39
C GLN A 69 -6.29 5.08 12.08
N VAL A 70 -6.18 4.42 10.92
CA VAL A 70 -4.93 3.79 10.49
C VAL A 70 -3.81 4.82 10.36
N VAL A 71 -4.08 5.93 9.68
CA VAL A 71 -3.11 6.99 9.42
C VAL A 71 -2.66 7.70 10.70
N ASP A 72 -3.58 7.93 11.65
CA ASP A 72 -3.23 8.51 12.95
C ASP A 72 -2.27 7.60 13.73
N GLN A 73 -2.53 6.29 13.75
CA GLN A 73 -1.64 5.32 14.37
C GLN A 73 -0.27 5.26 13.68
N LEU A 74 -0.24 5.29 12.35
CA LEU A 74 1.01 5.36 11.60
C LEU A 74 1.83 6.60 11.97
N CYS A 75 1.20 7.78 12.03
CA CYS A 75 1.87 9.02 12.41
C CYS A 75 2.43 8.97 13.84
N LEU A 76 1.68 8.43 14.81
CA LEU A 76 2.12 8.28 16.20
C LEU A 76 3.38 7.39 16.31
N ASN A 77 3.50 6.40 15.46
CA ASN A 77 4.57 5.42 15.47
C ASN A 77 5.74 5.77 14.52
N PHE A 78 5.63 6.84 13.72
CA PHE A 78 6.59 7.17 12.67
C PHE A 78 7.88 7.88 13.16
N ASN A 79 7.91 8.42 14.38
CA ASN A 79 8.95 9.33 14.89
C ASN A 79 10.40 8.85 14.72
N ASN A 80 10.65 7.54 14.66
CA ASN A 80 12.00 6.97 14.53
C ASN A 80 12.32 6.55 13.08
N TYR A 81 11.45 6.85 12.12
CA TYR A 81 11.55 6.33 10.75
C TYR A 81 11.76 7.40 9.69
N GLY A 82 11.60 8.68 10.06
CA GLY A 82 11.79 9.84 9.16
C GLY A 82 13.22 10.42 9.15
N ASP A 83 14.19 9.72 9.73
CA ASP A 83 15.60 10.14 9.83
C ASP A 83 16.40 9.93 8.54
N LYS A 84 15.93 9.07 7.63
CA LYS A 84 16.50 8.86 6.30
C LYS A 84 15.49 9.27 5.22
N PRO A 85 15.95 9.61 3.99
CA PRO A 85 15.04 9.69 2.83
C PRO A 85 14.23 8.42 2.68
N PHE A 86 12.99 8.53 2.24
CA PHE A 86 12.13 7.36 2.08
C PHE A 86 11.16 7.48 0.90
N ILE A 87 10.74 6.32 0.40
CA ILE A 87 9.72 6.13 -0.61
C ILE A 87 8.59 5.31 0.01
N LEU A 88 7.35 5.55 -0.42
CA LEU A 88 6.21 4.73 -0.06
C LEU A 88 5.75 3.93 -1.29
N PHE A 89 5.44 2.67 -1.07
CA PHE A 89 4.75 1.79 -2.00
C PHE A 89 3.48 1.29 -1.35
N GLY A 90 2.35 1.35 -2.03
CA GLY A 90 1.10 0.74 -1.57
C GLY A 90 0.36 0.04 -2.70
N HIS A 91 -0.25 -1.12 -2.39
CA HIS A 91 -1.10 -1.84 -3.33
C HIS A 91 -2.55 -1.86 -2.85
N SER A 92 -3.49 -1.56 -3.74
CA SER A 92 -4.93 -1.54 -3.45
C SER A 92 -5.25 -0.58 -2.28
N ILE A 93 -5.86 -1.04 -1.18
CA ILE A 93 -6.10 -0.23 0.01
C ILE A 93 -4.79 0.35 0.59
N GLY A 94 -3.70 -0.38 0.47
CA GLY A 94 -2.38 0.09 0.91
C GLY A 94 -1.93 1.35 0.16
N ALA A 95 -2.30 1.52 -1.10
CA ALA A 95 -2.02 2.74 -1.86
C ALA A 95 -2.84 3.94 -1.34
N LEU A 96 -4.10 3.71 -0.98
CA LEU A 96 -4.95 4.73 -0.35
C LEU A 96 -4.40 5.15 1.01
N ILE A 97 -4.04 4.17 1.86
CA ILE A 97 -3.44 4.41 3.17
C ILE A 97 -2.12 5.18 3.02
N ALA A 98 -1.24 4.76 2.11
CA ALA A 98 0.03 5.44 1.85
C ALA A 98 -0.17 6.89 1.41
N PHE A 99 -1.14 7.16 0.53
CA PHE A 99 -1.48 8.52 0.08
C PHE A 99 -1.96 9.40 1.23
N GLU A 100 -2.91 8.93 2.03
CA GLU A 100 -3.41 9.69 3.17
C GLU A 100 -2.35 9.85 4.27
N PHE A 101 -1.46 8.87 4.42
CA PHE A 101 -0.32 8.98 5.32
C PHE A 101 0.62 10.11 4.90
N VAL A 102 0.91 10.28 3.59
CA VAL A 102 1.72 11.43 3.10
C VAL A 102 1.03 12.75 3.44
N ARG A 103 -0.28 12.86 3.25
CA ARG A 103 -1.06 14.06 3.59
C ARG A 103 -0.97 14.37 5.09
N ALA A 104 -1.13 13.35 5.93
CA ALA A 104 -1.03 13.50 7.39
C ALA A 104 0.39 13.88 7.83
N LEU A 105 1.43 13.30 7.24
CA LEU A 105 2.83 13.71 7.48
C LEU A 105 3.03 15.20 7.17
N ARG A 106 2.45 15.70 6.07
CA ARG A 106 2.50 17.12 5.70
C ARG A 106 1.80 18.00 6.75
N ILE A 107 0.57 17.64 7.14
CA ILE A 107 -0.21 18.40 8.13
C ILE A 107 0.50 18.46 9.48
N LYS A 108 1.15 17.37 9.88
CA LYS A 108 1.89 17.26 11.16
C LYS A 108 3.33 17.84 11.09
N GLY A 109 3.76 18.37 9.94
CA GLY A 109 5.12 18.92 9.75
C GLY A 109 6.22 17.87 9.85
N LEU A 110 5.90 16.59 9.57
CA LEU A 110 6.86 15.48 9.59
C LEU A 110 7.57 15.35 8.23
N SER A 111 8.67 14.55 8.22
CA SER A 111 9.44 14.28 7.00
C SER A 111 8.53 13.76 5.88
N GLN A 112 8.74 14.28 4.65
CA GLN A 112 7.96 13.94 3.48
C GLN A 112 8.66 12.89 2.62
N PRO A 113 7.92 11.95 1.98
CA PRO A 113 8.51 10.98 1.08
C PRO A 113 9.14 11.64 -0.15
N LYS A 114 10.17 11.01 -0.67
CA LYS A 114 10.79 11.39 -1.94
C LYS A 114 10.02 10.91 -3.17
N HIS A 115 9.18 9.89 -3.00
CA HIS A 115 8.36 9.31 -4.05
C HIS A 115 7.19 8.53 -3.44
N LEU A 116 6.03 8.55 -4.11
CA LEU A 116 4.89 7.68 -3.81
C LEU A 116 4.63 6.76 -5.00
N ILE A 117 4.62 5.45 -4.76
CA ILE A 117 4.23 4.45 -5.76
C ILE A 117 2.87 3.89 -5.35
N VAL A 118 1.87 4.13 -6.17
CA VAL A 118 0.49 3.64 -5.97
C VAL A 118 0.20 2.53 -6.97
N SER A 119 -0.31 1.42 -6.51
CA SER A 119 -0.47 0.20 -7.30
C SER A 119 -1.87 -0.38 -7.12
N GLY A 120 -2.51 -0.80 -8.22
CA GLY A 120 -3.77 -1.51 -8.20
C GLY A 120 -4.95 -0.71 -7.64
N THR A 121 -5.00 0.62 -7.84
CA THR A 121 -6.12 1.42 -7.38
C THR A 121 -6.32 2.69 -8.19
N LYS A 122 -7.59 3.11 -8.31
CA LYS A 122 -7.98 4.40 -8.88
C LYS A 122 -7.47 5.57 -8.04
N ALA A 123 -7.40 6.75 -8.62
CA ALA A 123 -7.08 7.97 -7.88
C ALA A 123 -8.14 8.26 -6.80
N PRO A 124 -7.76 8.85 -5.65
CA PRO A 124 -8.62 8.96 -4.47
C PRO A 124 -9.88 9.81 -4.70
N GLN A 125 -9.83 10.79 -5.61
CA GLN A 125 -10.97 11.64 -5.96
C GLN A 125 -11.99 10.96 -6.90
N VAL A 126 -11.71 9.75 -7.36
CA VAL A 126 -12.61 9.01 -8.26
C VAL A 126 -13.58 8.18 -7.45
N PRO A 127 -14.89 8.22 -7.74
CA PRO A 127 -15.87 7.36 -7.07
C PRO A 127 -15.58 5.88 -7.24
N LEU A 128 -16.12 5.05 -6.35
CA LEU A 128 -16.09 3.61 -6.51
C LEU A 128 -16.78 3.20 -7.82
N LYS A 129 -16.18 2.23 -8.52
CA LYS A 129 -16.77 1.63 -9.74
C LYS A 129 -17.87 0.62 -9.40
N LYS A 130 -17.70 -0.13 -8.32
CA LYS A 130 -18.60 -1.18 -7.84
C LYS A 130 -19.31 -0.74 -6.56
N GLN A 131 -20.44 -1.36 -6.25
CA GLN A 131 -21.12 -1.15 -4.98
C GLN A 131 -20.27 -1.67 -3.82
N PRO A 132 -20.30 -1.02 -2.64
CA PRO A 132 -19.65 -1.51 -1.45
C PRO A 132 -20.12 -2.92 -1.07
N ILE A 133 -19.19 -3.75 -0.60
CA ILE A 133 -19.46 -5.13 -0.20
C ILE A 133 -19.22 -5.39 1.29
N HIS A 134 -18.55 -4.47 2.00
CA HIS A 134 -18.19 -4.65 3.41
C HIS A 134 -19.40 -4.90 4.33
N ASP A 135 -20.60 -4.39 3.99
CA ASP A 135 -21.83 -4.58 4.77
C ASP A 135 -22.67 -5.79 4.34
N LEU A 136 -22.24 -6.53 3.31
CA LEU A 136 -22.99 -7.68 2.83
C LEU A 136 -22.99 -8.82 3.86
N PRO A 137 -24.06 -9.65 3.96
CA PRO A 137 -24.05 -10.90 4.71
C PRO A 137 -22.89 -11.80 4.27
N ASN A 138 -22.30 -12.59 5.18
CA ASN A 138 -21.09 -13.37 4.93
C ASN A 138 -21.13 -14.19 3.63
N ALA A 139 -22.22 -14.90 3.34
CA ALA A 139 -22.34 -15.70 2.13
C ALA A 139 -22.18 -14.85 0.85
N LYS A 140 -22.84 -13.69 0.78
CA LYS A 140 -22.72 -12.75 -0.36
C LYS A 140 -21.35 -12.09 -0.40
N PHE A 141 -20.77 -11.76 0.75
CA PHE A 141 -19.43 -11.20 0.82
C PHE A 141 -18.39 -12.16 0.25
N ILE A 142 -18.46 -13.45 0.63
CA ILE A 142 -17.58 -14.49 0.10
C ILE A 142 -17.76 -14.63 -1.43
N GLU A 143 -19.00 -14.61 -1.92
CA GLU A 143 -19.29 -14.65 -3.36
C GLU A 143 -18.64 -13.49 -4.11
N GLU A 144 -18.68 -12.27 -3.56
CA GLU A 144 -18.01 -11.12 -4.15
C GLU A 144 -16.49 -11.23 -4.06
N LEU A 145 -15.94 -11.75 -2.94
CA LEU A 145 -14.49 -11.95 -2.77
C LEU A 145 -13.91 -12.92 -3.82
N LYS A 146 -14.68 -13.97 -4.22
CA LYS A 146 -14.25 -14.89 -5.28
C LYS A 146 -13.91 -14.16 -6.59
N LYS A 147 -14.59 -13.06 -6.90
CA LYS A 147 -14.38 -12.30 -8.13
C LYS A 147 -13.04 -11.53 -8.16
N TYR A 148 -12.40 -11.34 -7.01
CA TYR A 148 -11.10 -10.67 -6.93
C TYR A 148 -9.91 -11.61 -7.18
N ASN A 149 -10.09 -12.93 -7.16
CA ASN A 149 -9.03 -13.95 -7.32
C ASN A 149 -7.86 -13.83 -6.32
N GLY A 150 -8.09 -13.19 -5.16
CA GLY A 150 -7.05 -12.91 -4.17
C GLY A 150 -6.91 -13.97 -3.08
N ILE A 151 -7.88 -14.86 -2.96
CA ILE A 151 -7.92 -15.92 -1.94
C ILE A 151 -7.95 -17.26 -2.67
N PRO A 152 -7.05 -18.20 -2.36
CA PRO A 152 -7.06 -19.53 -2.95
C PRO A 152 -8.40 -20.27 -2.68
N ASP A 153 -8.89 -21.02 -3.67
CA ASP A 153 -10.18 -21.71 -3.59
C ASP A 153 -10.28 -22.63 -2.36
N TYR A 154 -9.20 -23.35 -2.01
CA TYR A 154 -9.18 -24.23 -0.85
C TYR A 154 -9.37 -23.49 0.50
N ILE A 155 -9.07 -22.18 0.57
CA ILE A 155 -9.35 -21.35 1.75
C ILE A 155 -10.79 -20.85 1.68
N ILE A 156 -11.23 -20.39 0.51
CA ILE A 156 -12.54 -19.76 0.34
C ILE A 156 -13.69 -20.76 0.48
N ASP A 157 -13.43 -22.04 0.20
CA ASP A 157 -14.38 -23.14 0.33
C ASP A 157 -14.36 -23.80 1.73
N ASP A 158 -13.43 -23.39 2.61
CA ASP A 158 -13.35 -23.81 4.00
C ASP A 158 -14.04 -22.78 4.90
N GLU A 159 -15.23 -23.12 5.41
CA GLU A 159 -16.05 -22.23 6.24
C GLU A 159 -15.36 -21.84 7.55
N GLU A 160 -14.58 -22.74 8.15
CA GLU A 160 -13.88 -22.49 9.41
C GLU A 160 -12.75 -21.49 9.19
N LEU A 161 -11.91 -21.69 8.16
CA LEU A 161 -10.87 -20.75 7.78
C LEU A 161 -11.45 -19.39 7.39
N MET A 162 -12.50 -19.37 6.57
CA MET A 162 -13.15 -18.12 6.19
C MET A 162 -13.74 -17.37 7.37
N SER A 163 -14.28 -18.06 8.38
CA SER A 163 -14.80 -17.41 9.59
C SER A 163 -13.71 -16.63 10.33
N ILE A 164 -12.47 -17.07 10.27
CA ILE A 164 -11.30 -16.40 10.87
C ILE A 164 -10.88 -15.17 10.05
N PHE A 165 -10.88 -15.28 8.72
CA PHE A 165 -10.36 -14.22 7.85
C PHE A 165 -11.38 -13.12 7.50
N ILE A 166 -12.68 -13.46 7.44
CA ILE A 166 -13.76 -12.52 7.08
C ILE A 166 -13.70 -11.22 7.88
N PRO A 167 -13.57 -11.21 9.22
CA PRO A 167 -13.55 -9.96 9.97
C PRO A 167 -12.44 -9.01 9.50
N THR A 168 -11.23 -9.51 9.28
CA THR A 168 -10.07 -8.74 8.83
C THR A 168 -10.26 -8.24 7.41
N ILE A 169 -10.69 -9.09 6.48
CA ILE A 169 -10.93 -8.71 5.08
C ILE A 169 -12.03 -7.65 5.00
N ARG A 170 -13.12 -7.84 5.74
CA ARG A 170 -14.25 -6.90 5.79
C ARG A 170 -13.84 -5.53 6.32
N SER A 171 -13.02 -5.49 7.36
CA SER A 171 -12.47 -4.27 7.91
C SER A 171 -11.61 -3.53 6.87
N ASP A 172 -10.76 -4.26 6.14
CA ASP A 172 -9.94 -3.70 5.08
C ASP A 172 -10.78 -3.12 3.92
N PHE A 173 -11.85 -3.82 3.51
CA PHE A 173 -12.79 -3.30 2.52
C PHE A 173 -13.49 -2.04 3.02
N SER A 174 -13.89 -2.01 4.31
CA SER A 174 -14.50 -0.81 4.91
C SER A 174 -13.58 0.40 4.80
N ILE A 175 -12.26 0.27 5.03
CA ILE A 175 -11.29 1.36 4.88
C ILE A 175 -11.41 2.04 3.52
N SER A 176 -11.51 1.28 2.44
CA SER A 176 -11.56 1.84 1.08
C SER A 176 -12.95 2.25 0.63
N GLU A 177 -13.98 1.53 1.06
CA GLU A 177 -15.36 1.72 0.60
C GLU A 177 -16.07 2.85 1.34
N THR A 178 -15.71 3.11 2.59
CA THR A 178 -16.25 4.24 3.37
C THR A 178 -15.43 5.52 3.22
N TYR A 179 -14.29 5.45 2.53
CA TYR A 179 -13.40 6.58 2.33
C TYR A 179 -14.09 7.72 1.57
N LYS A 180 -13.95 8.94 2.09
CA LYS A 180 -14.43 10.17 1.46
C LYS A 180 -13.25 11.09 1.18
N TYR A 181 -12.96 11.27 -0.10
CA TYR A 181 -11.90 12.17 -0.53
C TYR A 181 -12.22 13.62 -0.12
N THR A 182 -11.25 14.26 0.51
CA THR A 182 -11.25 15.72 0.76
C THR A 182 -10.25 16.38 -0.17
N ASN A 183 -10.67 17.47 -0.82
CA ASN A 183 -9.77 18.20 -1.71
C ASN A 183 -8.75 18.99 -0.89
N GLU A 184 -7.48 18.76 -1.16
CA GLU A 184 -6.33 19.47 -0.56
C GLU A 184 -5.30 19.77 -1.64
N GLU A 185 -4.28 20.56 -1.30
CA GLU A 185 -3.13 20.78 -2.17
C GLU A 185 -2.49 19.46 -2.58
N PRO A 186 -2.15 19.30 -3.87
CA PRO A 186 -1.46 18.09 -4.34
C PRO A 186 -0.13 17.86 -3.62
N LEU A 187 0.35 16.64 -3.65
CA LEU A 187 1.65 16.27 -3.08
C LEU A 187 2.79 16.95 -3.86
N ILE A 188 3.92 17.19 -3.19
CA ILE A 188 5.11 17.77 -3.81
C ILE A 188 6.11 16.69 -4.29
N CYS A 189 5.91 15.43 -3.93
CA CYS A 189 6.72 14.31 -4.38
C CYS A 189 6.19 13.71 -5.70
N PRO A 190 7.06 13.10 -6.52
CA PRO A 190 6.65 12.32 -7.68
C PRO A 190 5.67 11.21 -7.31
N ILE A 191 4.75 10.90 -8.24
CA ILE A 191 3.85 9.73 -8.14
C ILE A 191 4.12 8.81 -9.33
N THR A 192 4.29 7.51 -9.05
CA THR A 192 4.24 6.45 -10.05
C THR A 192 3.03 5.57 -9.80
N ALA A 193 2.16 5.41 -10.79
CA ALA A 193 0.95 4.60 -10.70
C ALA A 193 1.10 3.30 -11.50
N LEU A 194 0.78 2.16 -10.88
CA LEU A 194 0.83 0.84 -11.49
C LEU A 194 -0.57 0.25 -11.58
N GLY A 195 -0.93 -0.31 -12.73
CA GLY A 195 -2.22 -0.96 -12.95
C GLY A 195 -2.09 -2.29 -13.69
N GLY A 196 -2.92 -3.27 -13.34
CA GLY A 196 -3.08 -4.50 -14.11
C GLY A 196 -3.95 -4.26 -15.34
N LEU A 197 -3.54 -4.78 -16.50
CA LEU A 197 -4.29 -4.65 -17.75
C LEU A 197 -5.66 -5.35 -17.67
N ASN A 198 -5.78 -6.38 -16.85
CA ASN A 198 -6.99 -7.16 -16.63
C ASN A 198 -7.65 -6.87 -15.27
N ASP A 199 -7.21 -5.81 -14.56
CA ASP A 199 -7.83 -5.40 -13.30
C ASP A 199 -9.19 -4.76 -13.56
N ASP A 200 -10.27 -5.41 -13.14
CA ASP A 200 -11.65 -4.95 -13.36
C ASP A 200 -12.18 -4.08 -12.20
N THR A 201 -11.39 -3.84 -11.15
CA THR A 201 -11.81 -3.09 -9.98
C THR A 201 -11.92 -1.58 -10.22
N PHE A 202 -11.22 -1.06 -11.24
CA PHE A 202 -11.29 0.33 -11.69
C PHE A 202 -11.12 0.41 -13.22
N TYR A 203 -11.33 1.59 -13.80
CA TYR A 203 -11.00 1.86 -15.22
C TYR A 203 -9.55 2.36 -15.32
N LEU A 204 -8.83 1.96 -16.39
CA LEU A 204 -7.44 2.39 -16.59
C LEU A 204 -7.29 3.92 -16.60
N ASP A 205 -8.27 4.64 -17.15
CA ASP A 205 -8.30 6.10 -17.12
C ASP A 205 -8.41 6.69 -15.70
N ASP A 206 -8.98 5.93 -14.77
CA ASP A 206 -9.09 6.36 -13.38
C ASP A 206 -7.75 6.28 -12.65
N LEU A 207 -6.87 5.37 -13.05
CA LEU A 207 -5.49 5.34 -12.60
C LEU A 207 -4.71 6.58 -13.07
N LEU A 208 -4.92 7.03 -14.30
CA LEU A 208 -4.23 8.23 -14.84
C LEU A 208 -4.61 9.52 -14.09
N LYS A 209 -5.74 9.54 -13.41
CA LYS A 209 -6.18 10.70 -12.60
C LYS A 209 -5.31 10.94 -11.36
N TRP A 210 -4.43 9.98 -10.98
CA TRP A 210 -3.39 10.20 -9.97
C TRP A 210 -2.46 11.36 -10.30
N LYS A 211 -2.32 11.72 -11.60
CA LYS A 211 -1.59 12.91 -12.04
C LYS A 211 -2.05 14.19 -11.34
N LYS A 212 -3.33 14.28 -10.97
CA LYS A 212 -3.89 15.44 -10.28
C LYS A 212 -3.47 15.56 -8.82
N GLN A 213 -2.92 14.48 -8.25
CA GLN A 213 -2.52 14.41 -6.84
C GLN A 213 -1.07 14.80 -6.60
N THR A 214 -0.34 15.26 -7.63
CA THR A 214 1.03 15.77 -7.46
C THR A 214 1.29 16.99 -8.33
N THR A 215 2.07 17.94 -7.79
CA THR A 215 2.66 19.06 -8.56
C THR A 215 4.00 18.67 -9.17
N SER A 216 4.55 17.52 -8.81
CA SER A 216 5.80 16.97 -9.34
C SER A 216 5.56 16.07 -10.56
N SER A 217 6.51 15.22 -10.90
CA SER A 217 6.38 14.31 -12.04
C SER A 217 5.40 13.16 -11.75
N PHE A 218 4.69 12.75 -12.79
CA PHE A 218 3.80 11.60 -12.77
C PHE A 218 4.22 10.61 -13.86
N LYS A 219 4.24 9.32 -13.49
CA LYS A 219 4.45 8.20 -14.42
C LYS A 219 3.37 7.15 -14.19
N SER A 220 3.02 6.41 -15.23
CA SER A 220 2.10 5.27 -15.14
C SER A 220 2.68 4.08 -15.89
N HIS A 221 2.42 2.89 -15.36
CA HIS A 221 2.78 1.61 -15.97
C HIS A 221 1.58 0.68 -15.91
N PHE A 222 1.32 0.00 -17.01
CA PHE A 222 0.28 -1.02 -17.11
C PHE A 222 0.98 -2.36 -17.31
N LEU A 223 0.74 -3.29 -16.40
CA LEU A 223 1.39 -4.58 -16.33
C LEU A 223 0.40 -5.70 -16.67
N THR A 224 0.90 -6.81 -17.14
CA THR A 224 0.06 -7.98 -17.39
C THR A 224 -0.49 -8.52 -16.06
N GLY A 225 -1.76 -8.92 -16.05
CA GLY A 225 -2.41 -9.52 -14.88
C GLY A 225 -3.66 -8.78 -14.43
N ASP A 226 -4.35 -9.38 -13.46
CA ASP A 226 -5.54 -8.86 -12.78
C ASP A 226 -5.17 -7.94 -11.62
N HIS A 227 -6.08 -7.79 -10.64
CA HIS A 227 -5.83 -6.99 -9.44
C HIS A 227 -4.57 -7.41 -8.67
N PHE A 228 -4.19 -8.67 -8.72
CA PHE A 228 -3.01 -9.21 -8.02
C PHE A 228 -1.76 -9.32 -8.91
N PHE A 229 -1.65 -8.48 -9.95
CA PHE A 229 -0.45 -8.38 -10.80
C PHE A 229 0.84 -8.13 -10.00
N ILE A 230 0.75 -7.61 -8.78
CA ILE A 230 1.89 -7.48 -7.86
C ILE A 230 2.59 -8.83 -7.61
N ASN A 231 1.87 -9.95 -7.73
CA ASN A 231 2.40 -11.30 -7.59
C ASN A 231 2.76 -11.92 -8.95
N THR A 232 1.90 -11.74 -9.96
CA THR A 232 2.04 -12.38 -11.28
C THR A 232 3.04 -11.65 -12.18
N SER A 233 3.14 -10.32 -12.11
CA SER A 233 4.14 -9.48 -12.78
C SER A 233 5.18 -8.95 -11.79
N TYR A 234 5.57 -9.79 -10.84
CA TYR A 234 6.48 -9.43 -9.74
C TYR A 234 7.79 -8.79 -10.20
N GLU A 235 8.43 -9.37 -11.23
CA GLU A 235 9.74 -8.91 -11.70
C GLU A 235 9.67 -7.49 -12.27
N GLU A 236 8.60 -7.17 -12.99
CA GLU A 236 8.37 -5.82 -13.52
C GLU A 236 8.07 -4.84 -12.39
N VAL A 237 7.28 -5.23 -11.40
CA VAL A 237 6.98 -4.38 -10.24
C VAL A 237 8.26 -4.05 -9.48
N ILE A 238 9.08 -5.06 -9.14
CA ILE A 238 10.32 -4.86 -8.40
C ILE A 238 11.33 -4.02 -9.19
N LYS A 239 11.39 -4.19 -10.51
CA LYS A 239 12.23 -3.38 -11.41
C LYS A 239 11.82 -1.89 -11.36
N ILE A 240 10.53 -1.60 -11.39
CA ILE A 240 10.02 -0.22 -11.29
C ILE A 240 10.35 0.39 -9.92
N VAL A 241 10.16 -0.38 -8.85
CA VAL A 241 10.48 0.04 -7.47
C VAL A 241 11.98 0.33 -7.33
N ASN A 242 12.83 -0.59 -7.78
CA ASN A 242 14.28 -0.42 -7.74
C ASN A 242 14.74 0.79 -8.56
N GLN A 243 14.11 1.04 -9.73
CA GLN A 243 14.42 2.22 -10.53
C GLN A 243 14.05 3.53 -9.79
N ALA A 244 12.92 3.54 -9.06
CA ALA A 244 12.54 4.70 -8.27
C ALA A 244 13.53 4.95 -7.12
N LEU A 245 13.91 3.90 -6.40
CA LEU A 245 14.93 3.96 -5.34
C LEU A 245 16.28 4.48 -5.89
N TYR A 246 16.78 3.89 -6.97
CA TYR A 246 18.03 4.27 -7.60
C TYR A 246 18.04 5.76 -8.02
N ASN A 247 16.93 6.23 -8.60
CA ASN A 247 16.81 7.62 -9.02
C ASN A 247 16.91 8.58 -7.83
N GLU A 248 16.31 8.26 -6.69
CA GLU A 248 16.36 9.13 -5.51
C GLU A 248 17.72 9.06 -4.81
N ILE A 249 18.37 7.91 -4.74
CA ILE A 249 19.75 7.78 -4.25
C ILE A 249 20.72 8.61 -5.10
N THR A 250 20.61 8.52 -6.43
CA THR A 250 21.48 9.26 -7.35
C THR A 250 21.33 10.77 -7.20
N LYS A 251 20.10 11.26 -6.96
CA LYS A 251 19.88 12.68 -6.67
C LYS A 251 20.56 13.09 -5.36
N PHE A 252 20.42 12.25 -4.33
CA PHE A 252 21.02 12.51 -3.02
C PHE A 252 22.56 12.60 -3.09
N ILE A 253 23.22 11.66 -3.79
CA ILE A 253 24.67 11.62 -3.95
C ILE A 253 25.19 12.83 -4.75
N ARG A 254 24.42 13.36 -5.71
CA ARG A 254 24.83 14.52 -6.52
C ARG A 254 24.72 15.86 -5.78
N ILE A 255 23.96 15.92 -4.70
CA ILE A 255 23.72 17.15 -3.94
C ILE A 255 24.71 17.28 -2.77
N ASN A 256 25.26 16.16 -2.30
CA ASN A 256 26.27 16.10 -1.23
C ASN A 256 27.64 15.75 -1.78
#